data_e90d07f28c0355bf48ed8f5f55d4fdfd
#
_entry.id   e90d07f28c0355bf48ed8f5f55d4fdfd
#
_cell.length_a   1.000
_cell.length_b   1.000
_cell.length_c   1.000
_cell.angle_alpha   90.00
_cell.angle_beta   90.00
_cell.angle_gamma   90.00
#
_symmetry.space_group_name_H-M   'P 1'
#
loop_
_entity.id
_entity.type
_entity.pdbx_description
1 polymer ?
#
loop_
_entity_poly.entity_id
_entity_poly.type
_entity_poly.pdbx_seq_one_letter_code
_entity_poly.pdbx_strand_id
1 'polypeptide(L)'
;MKTTAFTKYHIAAGAKMAEFAGYNMPIEFSGINDEHMTVREKCGVFDVSHMGEIWVKGEKALDLLQHIASNDVSKLFDGKVQYATMPNGKGGIVDDILIYKFSDTKYMLCVNAANTDKDWAHICAEGEKFGMKPGVELENASDNIAQLAIQGPLAMKLVQKMCDEPVEDMTYYTFKMCKLAGCDVILSATGYTGSGGCEIYMYNSDADTIWDAMWKAGEEFGLKNIGLGARDTLRLEKGFALYGNDIDDTTSPLEAGLGWVTKFVEGKDFIDREFLAQQKAEGVQRKLVGLKMIDRGIPRHGYKLANLDGEEIGVVTSGTMSPMLKVGIALGYVKSEYAAVGTTVAVVIRDRLLKAEVVKYPFV
;
A
#
# COMPACT_ATOMS: atom_id res chain seq x y z
N MET A 1 9.57 20.24 7.15
CA MET A 1 9.30 18.82 7.29
C MET A 1 8.11 18.66 8.24
N LYS A 2 7.02 18.03 7.78
CA LYS A 2 5.82 17.79 8.60
C LYS A 2 6.12 16.75 9.70
N THR A 3 5.29 16.72 10.73
CA THR A 3 5.31 15.71 11.80
C THR A 3 3.95 15.07 11.90
N THR A 4 3.90 13.82 12.41
CA THR A 4 2.64 13.15 12.75
C THR A 4 2.28 13.39 14.22
N ALA A 5 1.09 13.02 14.63
CA ALA A 5 0.69 13.05 16.04
C ALA A 5 1.60 12.17 16.93
N PHE A 6 2.27 11.17 16.35
CA PHE A 6 3.11 10.20 17.06
C PHE A 6 4.62 10.49 16.98
N THR A 7 5.08 11.50 16.22
CA THR A 7 6.50 11.82 16.05
C THR A 7 7.24 11.98 17.40
N LYS A 8 6.60 12.60 18.41
CA LYS A 8 7.16 12.76 19.75
C LYS A 8 7.50 11.42 20.43
N TYR A 9 6.66 10.41 20.23
CA TYR A 9 6.85 9.07 20.78
C TYR A 9 7.98 8.32 20.08
N HIS A 10 8.11 8.48 18.76
CA HIS A 10 9.20 7.87 17.99
C HIS A 10 10.55 8.40 18.42
N ILE A 11 10.66 9.73 18.60
CA ILE A 11 11.88 10.38 19.08
C ILE A 11 12.21 9.90 20.51
N ALA A 12 11.20 9.85 21.41
CA ALA A 12 11.39 9.38 22.77
C ALA A 12 11.81 7.90 22.83
N ALA A 13 11.34 7.08 21.89
CA ALA A 13 11.73 5.67 21.77
C ALA A 13 13.11 5.47 21.10
N GLY A 14 13.81 6.54 20.72
CA GLY A 14 15.12 6.46 20.11
C GLY A 14 15.13 5.98 18.66
N ALA A 15 14.04 6.19 17.92
CA ALA A 15 13.95 5.82 16.51
C ALA A 15 14.99 6.52 15.66
N LYS A 16 15.51 5.82 14.66
CA LYS A 16 16.25 6.43 13.57
C LYS A 16 15.27 7.14 12.65
N MET A 17 15.19 8.45 12.80
CA MET A 17 14.28 9.30 12.03
C MET A 17 14.89 9.72 10.71
N ALA A 18 14.07 9.82 9.64
CA ALA A 18 14.45 10.40 8.36
C ALA A 18 13.25 11.05 7.68
N GLU A 19 13.52 11.90 6.68
CA GLU A 19 12.51 12.44 5.80
C GLU A 19 11.92 11.32 4.92
N PHE A 20 10.59 11.27 4.88
CA PHE A 20 9.83 10.41 3.98
C PHE A 20 8.54 11.12 3.57
N ALA A 21 8.37 11.33 2.26
CA ALA A 21 7.19 12.00 1.68
C ALA A 21 6.86 13.37 2.36
N GLY A 22 7.87 14.13 2.72
CA GLY A 22 7.72 15.43 3.38
C GLY A 22 7.57 15.38 4.91
N TYR A 23 7.49 14.18 5.50
CA TYR A 23 7.33 13.95 6.94
C TYR A 23 8.63 13.47 7.61
N ASN A 24 8.78 13.78 8.91
CA ASN A 24 9.82 13.19 9.76
C ASN A 24 9.33 11.84 10.30
N MET A 25 9.77 10.74 9.69
CA MET A 25 9.26 9.39 9.95
C MET A 25 10.31 8.46 10.56
N PRO A 26 9.88 7.48 11.39
CA PRO A 26 10.78 6.46 11.91
C PRO A 26 11.11 5.43 10.83
N ILE A 27 12.40 5.28 10.53
CA ILE A 27 12.89 4.27 9.58
C ILE A 27 13.15 2.95 10.28
N GLU A 28 13.64 3.01 11.52
CA GLU A 28 14.10 1.84 12.27
C GLU A 28 14.12 2.16 13.78
N PHE A 29 13.80 1.17 14.61
CA PHE A 29 13.89 1.22 16.08
C PHE A 29 14.90 0.18 16.61
N SER A 30 14.54 -1.10 16.54
CA SER A 30 15.34 -2.21 17.08
C SER A 30 16.13 -2.98 16.01
N GLY A 31 16.02 -2.56 14.78
CA GLY A 31 16.63 -3.21 13.62
C GLY A 31 15.62 -3.84 12.68
N ILE A 32 15.80 -3.60 11.38
CA ILE A 32 14.83 -4.01 10.33
C ILE A 32 14.49 -5.50 10.42
N ASN A 33 15.45 -6.38 10.66
CA ASN A 33 15.20 -7.81 10.76
C ASN A 33 14.38 -8.19 12.01
N ASP A 34 14.70 -7.61 13.16
CA ASP A 34 13.94 -7.85 14.41
C ASP A 34 12.53 -7.34 14.30
N GLU A 35 12.34 -6.15 13.75
CA GLU A 35 11.05 -5.54 13.51
C GLU A 35 10.21 -6.37 12.53
N HIS A 36 10.81 -6.79 11.42
CA HIS A 36 10.18 -7.65 10.43
C HIS A 36 9.68 -8.95 11.05
N MET A 37 10.55 -9.66 11.80
CA MET A 37 10.20 -10.92 12.44
C MET A 37 9.13 -10.74 13.52
N THR A 38 9.16 -9.61 14.25
CA THR A 38 8.11 -9.28 15.22
C THR A 38 6.73 -9.22 14.55
N VAL A 39 6.63 -8.59 13.37
CA VAL A 39 5.37 -8.52 12.61
C VAL A 39 4.96 -9.90 12.08
N ARG A 40 5.90 -10.74 11.67
CA ARG A 40 5.58 -12.10 11.21
C ARG A 40 5.10 -13.03 12.33
N GLU A 41 5.63 -12.89 13.53
CA GLU A 41 5.45 -13.85 14.64
C GLU A 41 4.52 -13.35 15.76
N LYS A 42 4.42 -12.03 15.95
CA LYS A 42 3.68 -11.40 17.06
C LYS A 42 2.78 -10.28 16.58
N CYS A 43 3.10 -9.04 16.95
CA CYS A 43 2.47 -7.83 16.45
C CYS A 43 3.42 -6.63 16.54
N GLY A 44 3.29 -5.74 15.58
CA GLY A 44 4.02 -4.48 15.54
C GLY A 44 3.10 -3.33 15.16
N VAL A 45 3.43 -2.13 15.64
CA VAL A 45 2.72 -0.90 15.29
C VAL A 45 3.57 -0.04 14.38
N PHE A 46 2.96 0.40 13.29
CA PHE A 46 3.49 1.38 12.34
C PHE A 46 2.71 2.68 12.48
N ASP A 47 3.42 3.79 12.57
CA ASP A 47 2.82 5.09 12.27
C ASP A 47 2.75 5.24 10.74
N VAL A 48 1.54 5.34 10.23
CA VAL A 48 1.25 5.56 8.82
C VAL A 48 0.42 6.83 8.59
N SER A 49 0.44 7.75 9.56
CA SER A 49 -0.27 9.03 9.53
C SER A 49 0.22 10.00 8.46
N HIS A 50 1.24 9.63 7.69
CA HIS A 50 1.68 10.37 6.51
C HIS A 50 0.82 10.08 5.26
N MET A 51 0.00 9.02 5.30
CA MET A 51 -0.96 8.72 4.22
C MET A 51 -2.02 9.84 4.11
N GLY A 52 -2.72 9.87 2.98
CA GLY A 52 -3.78 10.85 2.77
C GLY A 52 -5.18 10.23 2.84
N GLU A 53 -6.12 10.99 3.43
CA GLU A 53 -7.53 10.63 3.53
C GLU A 53 -8.40 11.67 2.84
N ILE A 54 -9.15 11.22 1.82
CA ILE A 54 -10.02 12.08 1.02
C ILE A 54 -11.45 11.57 1.08
N TRP A 55 -12.35 12.42 1.55
CA TRP A 55 -13.78 12.13 1.54
C TRP A 55 -14.41 12.49 0.19
N VAL A 56 -15.25 11.57 -0.30
CA VAL A 56 -16.09 11.74 -1.48
C VAL A 56 -17.53 11.50 -1.06
N LYS A 57 -18.37 12.53 -1.12
CA LYS A 57 -19.74 12.56 -0.56
C LYS A 57 -20.75 13.01 -1.61
N GLY A 58 -22.04 12.69 -1.38
CA GLY A 58 -23.15 13.14 -2.22
C GLY A 58 -23.59 12.10 -3.25
N GLU A 59 -24.70 12.42 -3.94
CA GLU A 59 -25.38 11.51 -4.89
C GLU A 59 -24.49 11.10 -6.08
N LYS A 60 -23.47 11.89 -6.42
CA LYS A 60 -22.54 11.63 -7.51
C LYS A 60 -21.23 10.94 -7.08
N ALA A 61 -21.13 10.57 -5.81
CA ALA A 61 -19.90 9.96 -5.27
C ALA A 61 -19.55 8.64 -6.00
N LEU A 62 -20.53 7.76 -6.20
CA LEU A 62 -20.30 6.51 -6.92
C LEU A 62 -19.94 6.75 -8.39
N ASP A 63 -20.60 7.69 -9.07
CA ASP A 63 -20.34 8.01 -10.47
C ASP A 63 -18.90 8.49 -10.65
N LEU A 64 -18.42 9.41 -9.80
CA LEU A 64 -17.03 9.87 -9.80
C LEU A 64 -16.05 8.72 -9.54
N LEU A 65 -16.29 7.92 -8.50
CA LEU A 65 -15.39 6.82 -8.15
C LEU A 65 -15.34 5.73 -9.23
N GLN A 66 -16.48 5.45 -9.90
CA GLN A 66 -16.50 4.56 -11.05
C GLN A 66 -15.69 5.12 -12.23
N HIS A 67 -15.64 6.43 -12.39
CA HIS A 67 -14.88 7.09 -13.46
C HIS A 67 -13.37 7.11 -13.20
N ILE A 68 -12.94 7.42 -11.98
CA ILE A 68 -11.50 7.57 -11.66
C ILE A 68 -10.80 6.26 -11.29
N ALA A 69 -11.52 5.24 -10.82
CA ALA A 69 -10.94 3.98 -10.37
C ALA A 69 -11.07 2.88 -11.43
N SER A 70 -10.01 2.09 -11.61
CA SER A 70 -10.00 0.94 -12.52
C SER A 70 -10.89 -0.23 -12.05
N ASN A 71 -11.12 -0.35 -10.75
CA ASN A 71 -11.93 -1.41 -10.15
C ASN A 71 -13.43 -1.05 -10.13
N ASP A 72 -14.27 -2.05 -10.00
CA ASP A 72 -15.74 -1.87 -9.99
C ASP A 72 -16.23 -1.50 -8.58
N VAL A 73 -16.34 -0.21 -8.30
CA VAL A 73 -16.76 0.35 -7.01
C VAL A 73 -18.21 0.01 -6.69
N SER A 74 -19.05 -0.25 -7.72
CA SER A 74 -20.46 -0.64 -7.53
C SER A 74 -20.64 -1.99 -6.79
N LYS A 75 -19.58 -2.79 -6.71
CA LYS A 75 -19.60 -4.07 -5.99
C LYS A 75 -19.32 -3.95 -4.50
N LEU A 76 -19.01 -2.74 -4.02
CA LEU A 76 -18.83 -2.52 -2.59
C LEU A 76 -20.19 -2.49 -1.88
N PHE A 77 -20.25 -3.14 -0.72
CA PHE A 77 -21.31 -2.97 0.28
C PHE A 77 -20.81 -2.07 1.42
N ASP A 78 -21.69 -1.53 2.23
CA ASP A 78 -21.35 -0.67 3.36
C ASP A 78 -20.44 -1.40 4.35
N GLY A 79 -19.31 -0.81 4.71
CA GLY A 79 -18.26 -1.45 5.51
C GLY A 79 -17.22 -2.25 4.70
N LYS A 80 -17.28 -2.25 3.36
CA LYS A 80 -16.29 -2.91 2.50
C LYS A 80 -15.19 -1.95 2.08
N VAL A 81 -13.96 -2.49 1.99
CA VAL A 81 -12.79 -1.82 1.42
C VAL A 81 -12.45 -2.43 0.05
N GLN A 82 -11.96 -1.63 -0.87
CA GLN A 82 -11.51 -2.09 -2.18
C GLN A 82 -10.18 -1.44 -2.56
N TYR A 83 -9.24 -2.24 -3.05
CA TYR A 83 -8.02 -1.76 -3.69
C TYR A 83 -8.29 -1.46 -5.17
N ALA A 84 -7.80 -0.34 -5.65
CA ALA A 84 -7.94 0.10 -7.03
C ALA A 84 -6.73 0.92 -7.48
N THR A 85 -6.54 1.06 -8.79
CA THR A 85 -5.65 2.09 -9.36
C THR A 85 -6.48 3.24 -9.91
N MET A 86 -5.93 4.44 -9.90
CA MET A 86 -6.46 5.60 -10.62
C MET A 86 -5.65 5.79 -11.91
N PRO A 87 -6.19 5.48 -13.09
CA PRO A 87 -5.52 5.74 -14.37
C PRO A 87 -5.42 7.24 -14.66
N ASN A 88 -4.38 7.65 -15.41
CA ASN A 88 -4.01 9.05 -15.59
C ASN A 88 -4.43 9.67 -16.93
N GLY A 89 -5.17 8.95 -17.78
CA GLY A 89 -5.57 9.41 -19.11
C GLY A 89 -4.47 9.26 -20.19
N LYS A 90 -3.32 8.65 -19.84
CA LYS A 90 -2.18 8.43 -20.72
C LYS A 90 -1.64 7.00 -20.65
N GLY A 91 -2.43 6.09 -20.07
CA GLY A 91 -2.09 4.69 -19.89
C GLY A 91 -1.26 4.37 -18.65
N GLY A 92 -0.89 5.37 -17.84
CA GLY A 92 -0.19 5.20 -16.57
C GLY A 92 -1.12 5.27 -15.36
N ILE A 93 -0.55 5.28 -14.16
CA ILE A 93 -1.26 5.26 -12.87
C ILE A 93 -0.98 6.56 -12.11
N VAL A 94 -2.04 7.32 -11.77
CA VAL A 94 -1.94 8.48 -10.86
C VAL A 94 -1.54 8.02 -9.47
N ASP A 95 -2.27 7.05 -8.93
CA ASP A 95 -1.99 6.40 -7.64
C ASP A 95 -2.69 5.04 -7.54
N ASP A 96 -2.26 4.20 -6.61
CA ASP A 96 -3.00 3.05 -6.11
C ASP A 96 -3.61 3.38 -4.74
N ILE A 97 -4.88 3.07 -4.57
CA ILE A 97 -5.70 3.57 -3.48
C ILE A 97 -6.54 2.49 -2.82
N LEU A 98 -6.96 2.74 -1.58
CA LEU A 98 -8.05 2.02 -0.94
C LEU A 98 -9.31 2.87 -0.95
N ILE A 99 -10.44 2.26 -1.32
CA ILE A 99 -11.77 2.87 -1.35
C ILE A 99 -12.61 2.23 -0.24
N TYR A 100 -13.08 3.05 0.69
CA TYR A 100 -13.93 2.67 1.83
C TYR A 100 -15.35 3.10 1.57
N LYS A 101 -16.31 2.18 1.54
CA LYS A 101 -17.72 2.52 1.37
C LYS A 101 -18.43 2.59 2.73
N PHE A 102 -18.85 3.78 3.14
CA PHE A 102 -19.67 4.01 4.34
C PHE A 102 -21.17 3.91 4.05
N SER A 103 -21.58 4.42 2.91
CA SER A 103 -22.95 4.36 2.38
C SER A 103 -22.91 4.60 0.88
N ASP A 104 -24.07 4.57 0.21
CA ASP A 104 -24.16 4.86 -1.23
C ASP A 104 -23.73 6.29 -1.59
N THR A 105 -23.72 7.21 -0.62
CA THR A 105 -23.38 8.62 -0.82
C THR A 105 -22.15 9.08 0.00
N LYS A 106 -21.40 8.15 0.62
CA LYS A 106 -20.26 8.52 1.46
C LYS A 106 -19.14 7.49 1.34
N TYR A 107 -17.99 7.95 0.85
CA TYR A 107 -16.78 7.14 0.70
C TYR A 107 -15.57 7.89 1.27
N MET A 108 -14.57 7.13 1.66
CA MET A 108 -13.24 7.64 1.99
C MET A 108 -12.22 6.96 1.09
N LEU A 109 -11.25 7.72 0.58
CA LEU A 109 -10.08 7.20 -0.11
C LEU A 109 -8.88 7.31 0.81
N CYS A 110 -8.09 6.24 0.91
CA CYS A 110 -6.76 6.29 1.49
C CYS A 110 -5.75 6.25 0.35
N VAL A 111 -4.89 7.27 0.27
CA VAL A 111 -3.95 7.52 -0.84
C VAL A 111 -2.51 7.55 -0.34
N ASN A 112 -1.54 7.32 -1.24
CA ASN A 112 -0.13 7.33 -0.89
C ASN A 112 0.36 8.74 -0.50
N ALA A 113 1.19 8.81 0.54
CA ALA A 113 1.66 10.05 1.15
C ALA A 113 2.29 11.04 0.14
N ALA A 114 3.19 10.55 -0.71
CA ALA A 114 3.87 11.38 -1.71
C ALA A 114 2.94 11.90 -2.81
N ASN A 115 1.76 11.28 -2.97
CA ASN A 115 0.79 11.59 -4.00
C ASN A 115 -0.41 12.41 -3.52
N THR A 116 -0.56 12.65 -2.21
CA THR A 116 -1.76 13.28 -1.63
C THR A 116 -2.19 14.55 -2.36
N ASP A 117 -1.27 15.47 -2.66
CA ASP A 117 -1.59 16.72 -3.37
C ASP A 117 -1.95 16.46 -4.84
N LYS A 118 -1.27 15.53 -5.50
CA LYS A 118 -1.54 15.10 -6.88
C LYS A 118 -2.91 14.45 -6.99
N ASP A 119 -3.21 13.55 -6.07
CA ASP A 119 -4.48 12.82 -6.02
C ASP A 119 -5.65 13.76 -5.72
N TRP A 120 -5.46 14.65 -4.76
CA TRP A 120 -6.43 15.70 -4.46
C TRP A 120 -6.76 16.56 -5.69
N ALA A 121 -5.73 17.03 -6.40
CA ALA A 121 -5.90 17.81 -7.62
C ALA A 121 -6.62 17.02 -8.72
N HIS A 122 -6.26 15.74 -8.90
CA HIS A 122 -6.89 14.85 -9.87
C HIS A 122 -8.38 14.60 -9.53
N ILE A 123 -8.68 14.25 -8.27
CA ILE A 123 -10.06 13.99 -7.80
C ILE A 123 -10.92 15.24 -7.93
N CYS A 124 -10.40 16.42 -7.62
CA CYS A 124 -11.13 17.68 -7.79
C CYS A 124 -11.41 17.98 -9.26
N ALA A 125 -10.42 17.84 -10.15
CA ALA A 125 -10.59 18.10 -11.58
C ALA A 125 -11.59 17.14 -12.23
N GLU A 126 -11.57 15.86 -11.87
CA GLU A 126 -12.53 14.88 -12.35
C GLU A 126 -13.91 15.09 -11.70
N GLY A 127 -13.96 15.44 -10.40
CA GLY A 127 -15.19 15.73 -9.67
C GLY A 127 -15.98 16.90 -10.23
N GLU A 128 -15.32 17.93 -10.77
CA GLU A 128 -15.96 19.07 -11.42
C GLU A 128 -16.86 18.62 -12.60
N LYS A 129 -16.47 17.57 -13.32
CA LYS A 129 -17.25 16.99 -14.44
C LYS A 129 -18.60 16.40 -13.96
N PHE A 130 -18.69 16.04 -12.69
CA PHE A 130 -19.91 15.54 -12.02
C PHE A 130 -20.61 16.61 -11.18
N GLY A 131 -20.15 17.88 -11.23
CA GLY A 131 -20.71 18.99 -10.46
C GLY A 131 -20.33 18.97 -8.97
N MET A 132 -19.36 18.15 -8.58
CA MET A 132 -18.85 18.04 -7.20
C MET A 132 -17.81 19.13 -6.91
N LYS A 133 -17.82 19.67 -5.69
CA LYS A 133 -17.01 20.83 -5.30
C LYS A 133 -16.12 20.52 -4.10
N PRO A 134 -14.86 20.99 -4.11
CA PRO A 134 -14.01 21.01 -2.91
C PRO A 134 -14.67 21.77 -1.77
N GLY A 135 -14.60 21.22 -0.55
CA GLY A 135 -15.20 21.77 0.66
C GLY A 135 -16.70 21.51 0.80
N VAL A 136 -17.37 20.88 -0.17
CA VAL A 136 -18.78 20.46 -0.13
C VAL A 136 -18.86 18.93 -0.23
N GLU A 137 -18.75 18.38 -1.44
CA GLU A 137 -18.77 16.94 -1.67
C GLU A 137 -17.39 16.30 -1.57
N LEU A 138 -16.32 17.05 -1.83
CA LEU A 138 -14.92 16.59 -1.77
C LEU A 138 -14.19 17.29 -0.62
N GLU A 139 -13.53 16.50 0.22
CA GLU A 139 -12.81 17.03 1.37
C GLU A 139 -11.48 16.28 1.57
N ASN A 140 -10.36 17.01 1.58
CA ASN A 140 -9.07 16.47 1.99
C ASN A 140 -8.97 16.60 3.53
N ALA A 141 -9.05 15.47 4.22
CA ALA A 141 -9.02 15.40 5.69
C ALA A 141 -7.65 14.98 6.25
N SER A 142 -6.64 14.80 5.39
CA SER A 142 -5.35 14.19 5.74
C SER A 142 -4.64 14.87 6.92
N ASP A 143 -4.72 16.20 7.01
CA ASP A 143 -4.07 16.92 8.11
C ASP A 143 -4.78 16.77 9.48
N ASN A 144 -6.00 16.21 9.51
CA ASN A 144 -6.82 16.04 10.72
C ASN A 144 -6.85 14.59 11.24
N ILE A 145 -6.40 13.64 10.44
CA ILE A 145 -6.48 12.20 10.73
C ILE A 145 -5.09 11.67 11.01
N ALA A 146 -4.97 10.92 12.10
CA ALA A 146 -3.82 10.07 12.38
C ALA A 146 -4.17 8.61 12.04
N GLN A 147 -3.20 7.87 11.55
CA GLN A 147 -3.37 6.47 11.17
C GLN A 147 -2.29 5.60 11.77
N LEU A 148 -2.69 4.54 12.48
CA LEU A 148 -1.80 3.49 12.96
C LEU A 148 -2.13 2.17 12.24
N ALA A 149 -1.11 1.41 11.86
CA ALA A 149 -1.27 0.03 11.43
C ALA A 149 -0.72 -0.91 12.51
N ILE A 150 -1.58 -1.73 13.10
CA ILE A 150 -1.18 -2.78 14.05
C ILE A 150 -1.23 -4.10 13.27
N GLN A 151 -0.07 -4.68 13.01
CA GLN A 151 0.07 -5.79 12.09
C GLN A 151 0.75 -6.99 12.74
N GLY A 152 0.32 -8.19 12.34
CA GLY A 152 0.83 -9.46 12.81
C GLY A 152 -0.26 -10.39 13.36
N PRO A 153 0.03 -11.68 13.61
CA PRO A 153 -0.96 -12.68 14.00
C PRO A 153 -1.65 -12.41 15.34
N LEU A 154 -1.04 -11.58 16.20
CA LEU A 154 -1.62 -11.22 17.50
C LEU A 154 -2.29 -9.83 17.51
N ALA A 155 -2.23 -9.09 16.40
CA ALA A 155 -2.69 -7.71 16.32
C ALA A 155 -4.18 -7.55 16.66
N MET A 156 -5.05 -8.38 16.10
CA MET A 156 -6.50 -8.28 16.35
C MET A 156 -6.88 -8.65 17.78
N LYS A 157 -6.14 -9.56 18.43
CA LYS A 157 -6.30 -9.88 19.85
C LYS A 157 -5.94 -8.69 20.74
N LEU A 158 -4.86 -7.97 20.38
CA LEU A 158 -4.49 -6.73 21.05
C LEU A 158 -5.60 -5.69 20.93
N VAL A 159 -6.07 -5.45 19.71
CA VAL A 159 -7.12 -4.45 19.45
C VAL A 159 -8.43 -4.79 20.16
N GLN A 160 -8.77 -6.08 20.25
CA GLN A 160 -9.94 -6.53 21.04
C GLN A 160 -9.88 -6.11 22.50
N LYS A 161 -8.68 -6.00 23.10
CA LYS A 161 -8.53 -5.49 24.49
C LYS A 161 -8.86 -4.01 24.64
N MET A 162 -8.87 -3.26 23.56
CA MET A 162 -9.17 -1.83 23.52
C MET A 162 -10.62 -1.53 23.11
N CYS A 163 -11.37 -2.56 22.68
CA CYS A 163 -12.70 -2.42 22.10
C CYS A 163 -13.71 -3.26 22.87
N ASP A 164 -14.85 -2.65 23.25
CA ASP A 164 -15.95 -3.37 23.90
C ASP A 164 -16.78 -4.22 22.93
N GLU A 165 -16.70 -3.90 21.63
CA GLU A 165 -17.38 -4.65 20.58
C GLU A 165 -16.49 -5.78 20.03
N PRO A 166 -17.07 -6.88 19.51
CA PRO A 166 -16.30 -7.92 18.84
C PRO A 166 -15.61 -7.39 17.57
N VAL A 167 -14.28 -7.47 17.55
CA VAL A 167 -13.44 -7.03 16.41
C VAL A 167 -12.41 -8.06 15.99
N GLU A 168 -12.13 -9.09 16.81
CA GLU A 168 -11.06 -10.06 16.54
C GLU A 168 -11.27 -10.80 15.22
N ASP A 169 -12.52 -11.15 14.87
CA ASP A 169 -12.88 -11.93 13.70
C ASP A 169 -13.30 -11.08 12.48
N MET A 170 -12.91 -9.81 12.42
CA MET A 170 -13.23 -8.97 11.27
C MET A 170 -12.70 -9.57 9.97
N THR A 171 -13.55 -9.61 8.94
CA THR A 171 -13.18 -10.13 7.62
C THR A 171 -12.18 -9.17 6.94
N TYR A 172 -11.14 -9.74 6.36
CA TYR A 172 -10.14 -8.96 5.61
C TYR A 172 -10.78 -8.10 4.50
N TYR A 173 -10.32 -6.87 4.37
CA TYR A 173 -10.91 -5.84 3.50
C TYR A 173 -12.34 -5.44 3.90
N THR A 174 -12.63 -5.43 5.20
CA THR A 174 -13.80 -4.76 5.77
C THR A 174 -13.38 -3.75 6.84
N PHE A 175 -14.26 -2.80 7.13
CA PHE A 175 -14.05 -1.83 8.18
C PHE A 175 -15.36 -1.58 8.94
N LYS A 176 -15.25 -1.00 10.11
CA LYS A 176 -16.39 -0.47 10.86
C LYS A 176 -16.00 0.75 11.69
N MET A 177 -17.01 1.53 12.04
CA MET A 177 -16.91 2.56 13.07
C MET A 177 -17.07 1.88 14.43
N CYS A 178 -16.14 2.11 15.34
CA CYS A 178 -16.24 1.61 16.71
C CYS A 178 -15.51 2.54 17.69
N LYS A 179 -15.53 2.20 18.98
CA LYS A 179 -14.75 2.90 19.99
C LYS A 179 -13.55 2.06 20.42
N LEU A 180 -12.36 2.64 20.33
CA LEU A 180 -11.17 2.09 20.95
C LEU A 180 -10.75 2.99 22.10
N ALA A 181 -10.63 2.44 23.30
CA ALA A 181 -10.34 3.20 24.52
C ALA A 181 -11.25 4.44 24.72
N GLY A 182 -12.51 4.32 24.29
CA GLY A 182 -13.51 5.41 24.36
C GLY A 182 -13.50 6.41 23.20
N CYS A 183 -12.49 6.38 22.32
CA CYS A 183 -12.38 7.27 21.16
C CYS A 183 -13.05 6.66 19.92
N ASP A 184 -13.75 7.49 19.13
CA ASP A 184 -14.37 7.07 17.88
C ASP A 184 -13.30 6.87 16.79
N VAL A 185 -13.27 5.70 16.18
CA VAL A 185 -12.29 5.35 15.15
C VAL A 185 -12.94 4.65 13.95
N ILE A 186 -12.26 4.70 12.81
CA ILE A 186 -12.49 3.75 11.72
C ILE A 186 -11.49 2.62 11.95
N LEU A 187 -11.99 1.42 12.25
CA LEU A 187 -11.18 0.22 12.39
C LEU A 187 -11.31 -0.59 11.11
N SER A 188 -10.20 -0.80 10.42
CA SER A 188 -10.14 -1.48 9.13
C SER A 188 -9.29 -2.75 9.21
N ALA A 189 -9.84 -3.89 8.82
CA ALA A 189 -9.12 -5.15 8.68
C ALA A 189 -8.31 -5.15 7.35
N THR A 190 -7.37 -4.22 7.26
CA THR A 190 -6.45 -4.00 6.13
C THR A 190 -5.01 -3.91 6.63
N GLY A 191 -4.06 -3.85 5.71
CA GLY A 191 -2.65 -3.68 6.01
C GLY A 191 -1.76 -3.99 4.81
N TYR A 192 -0.48 -3.74 4.98
CA TYR A 192 0.52 -3.80 3.91
C TYR A 192 1.66 -4.78 4.23
N THR A 193 1.39 -5.78 5.06
CA THR A 193 2.39 -6.73 5.53
C THR A 193 2.11 -8.19 5.15
N GLY A 194 0.83 -8.49 4.86
CA GLY A 194 0.38 -9.86 4.64
C GLY A 194 0.51 -10.77 5.87
N SER A 195 0.59 -10.16 7.09
CA SER A 195 0.68 -10.89 8.37
C SER A 195 -0.62 -10.85 9.16
N GLY A 196 -1.68 -10.26 8.60
CA GLY A 196 -2.91 -9.95 9.33
C GLY A 196 -2.79 -8.68 10.17
N GLY A 197 -3.88 -8.31 10.81
CA GLY A 197 -3.97 -7.11 11.63
C GLY A 197 -4.95 -6.09 11.07
N CYS A 198 -4.81 -4.85 11.47
CA CYS A 198 -5.72 -3.76 11.13
C CYS A 198 -5.00 -2.42 10.97
N GLU A 199 -5.76 -1.47 10.46
CA GLU A 199 -5.43 -0.05 10.43
C GLU A 199 -6.50 0.72 11.21
N ILE A 200 -6.07 1.71 11.97
CA ILE A 200 -6.91 2.53 12.84
C ILE A 200 -6.78 3.97 12.40
N TYR A 201 -7.86 4.56 11.93
CA TYR A 201 -7.95 5.97 11.60
C TYR A 201 -8.65 6.70 12.74
N MET A 202 -8.06 7.76 13.23
CA MET A 202 -8.54 8.55 14.38
C MET A 202 -8.29 10.03 14.15
N TYR A 203 -9.01 10.90 14.84
CA TYR A 203 -8.64 12.31 14.88
C TYR A 203 -7.32 12.50 15.64
N ASN A 204 -6.52 13.48 15.21
CA ASN A 204 -5.25 13.81 15.87
C ASN A 204 -5.42 14.08 17.37
N SER A 205 -6.58 14.60 17.80
CA SER A 205 -6.91 14.85 19.21
C SER A 205 -6.98 13.59 20.06
N ASP A 206 -7.24 12.44 19.46
CA ASP A 206 -7.42 11.15 20.14
C ASP A 206 -6.15 10.30 20.12
N ALA A 207 -5.13 10.76 19.39
CA ALA A 207 -3.90 10.00 19.14
C ALA A 207 -3.18 9.57 20.43
N ASP A 208 -3.04 10.46 21.41
CA ASP A 208 -2.36 10.16 22.67
C ASP A 208 -3.13 9.10 23.49
N THR A 209 -4.47 9.21 23.56
CA THR A 209 -5.32 8.24 24.26
C THR A 209 -5.23 6.84 23.64
N ILE A 210 -5.32 6.76 22.31
CA ILE A 210 -5.19 5.48 21.57
C ILE A 210 -3.78 4.91 21.73
N TRP A 211 -2.74 5.75 21.65
CA TRP A 211 -1.34 5.33 21.81
C TRP A 211 -1.09 4.69 23.17
N ASP A 212 -1.50 5.35 24.25
CA ASP A 212 -1.30 4.85 25.60
C ASP A 212 -2.07 3.54 25.87
N ALA A 213 -3.33 3.48 25.42
CA ALA A 213 -4.15 2.29 25.55
C ALA A 213 -3.57 1.10 24.76
N MET A 214 -3.09 1.36 23.55
CA MET A 214 -2.46 0.34 22.68
C MET A 214 -1.20 -0.25 23.33
N TRP A 215 -0.32 0.58 23.87
CA TRP A 215 0.89 0.10 24.55
C TRP A 215 0.57 -0.70 25.79
N LYS A 216 -0.41 -0.24 26.59
CA LYS A 216 -0.88 -0.99 27.78
C LYS A 216 -1.45 -2.35 27.39
N ALA A 217 -2.30 -2.42 26.35
CA ALA A 217 -2.86 -3.68 25.86
C ALA A 217 -1.82 -4.55 25.17
N GLY A 218 -0.81 -3.95 24.55
CA GLY A 218 0.21 -4.62 23.74
C GLY A 218 1.30 -5.32 24.53
N GLU A 219 1.47 -5.01 25.82
CA GLU A 219 2.54 -5.56 26.66
C GLU A 219 2.53 -7.10 26.66
N GLU A 220 1.37 -7.71 26.89
CA GLU A 220 1.22 -9.18 26.91
C GLU A 220 1.45 -9.84 25.55
N PHE A 221 1.33 -9.10 24.44
CA PHE A 221 1.49 -9.59 23.07
C PHE A 221 2.89 -9.33 22.51
N GLY A 222 3.77 -8.66 23.26
CA GLY A 222 5.11 -8.30 22.83
C GLY A 222 5.12 -7.30 21.68
N LEU A 223 4.20 -6.32 21.74
CA LEU A 223 4.10 -5.22 20.77
C LEU A 223 5.44 -4.47 20.67
N LYS A 224 5.86 -4.19 19.43
CA LYS A 224 7.02 -3.32 19.16
C LYS A 224 6.66 -2.22 18.18
N ASN A 225 7.40 -1.11 18.27
CA ASN A 225 7.43 -0.09 17.21
C ASN A 225 8.12 -0.66 15.98
N ILE A 226 7.56 -0.37 14.81
CA ILE A 226 8.06 -0.84 13.52
C ILE A 226 8.28 0.36 12.59
N GLY A 227 9.49 0.46 12.05
CA GLY A 227 9.85 1.53 11.14
C GLY A 227 9.55 1.22 9.66
N LEU A 228 9.72 2.25 8.82
CA LEU A 228 9.47 2.14 7.38
C LEU A 228 10.43 1.17 6.68
N GLY A 229 11.62 0.92 7.24
CA GLY A 229 12.55 -0.08 6.70
C GLY A 229 11.98 -1.49 6.74
N ALA A 230 11.36 -1.90 7.85
CA ALA A 230 10.68 -3.18 7.95
C ALA A 230 9.36 -3.21 7.15
N ARG A 231 8.62 -2.08 7.07
CA ARG A 231 7.46 -1.94 6.18
C ARG A 231 7.82 -2.34 4.74
N ASP A 232 8.94 -1.86 4.22
CA ASP A 232 9.38 -2.16 2.86
C ASP A 232 9.77 -3.64 2.67
N THR A 233 10.48 -4.24 3.61
CA THR A 233 10.83 -5.67 3.51
C THR A 233 9.59 -6.58 3.61
N LEU A 234 8.63 -6.23 4.48
CA LEU A 234 7.38 -6.97 4.68
C LEU A 234 6.49 -6.95 3.44
N ARG A 235 6.25 -5.75 2.88
CA ARG A 235 5.41 -5.61 1.68
C ARG A 235 6.03 -6.31 0.47
N LEU A 236 7.37 -6.21 0.33
CA LEU A 236 8.08 -6.80 -0.82
C LEU A 236 8.02 -8.34 -0.78
N GLU A 237 8.14 -8.96 0.39
CA GLU A 237 7.96 -10.42 0.52
C GLU A 237 6.57 -10.88 0.06
N LYS A 238 5.55 -10.03 0.18
CA LYS A 238 4.19 -10.29 -0.32
C LYS A 238 3.98 -9.87 -1.77
N GLY A 239 4.97 -9.22 -2.38
CA GLY A 239 4.86 -8.73 -3.75
C GLY A 239 3.91 -7.55 -3.88
N PHE A 240 3.64 -6.80 -2.80
CA PHE A 240 2.82 -5.60 -2.86
C PHE A 240 3.60 -4.46 -3.51
N ALA A 241 3.00 -3.85 -4.52
CA ALA A 241 3.60 -2.74 -5.24
C ALA A 241 3.79 -1.51 -4.33
N LEU A 242 4.84 -0.76 -4.57
CA LEU A 242 5.08 0.56 -3.98
C LEU A 242 5.04 1.61 -5.09
N TYR A 243 4.12 2.58 -4.95
CA TYR A 243 4.05 3.69 -5.89
C TYR A 243 5.34 4.52 -5.87
N GLY A 244 5.80 4.93 -7.04
CA GLY A 244 7.08 5.59 -7.24
C GLY A 244 8.26 4.63 -7.43
N ASN A 245 8.07 3.33 -7.15
CA ASN A 245 9.04 2.28 -7.40
C ASN A 245 8.54 1.28 -8.45
N ASP A 246 7.46 0.57 -8.12
CA ASP A 246 6.93 -0.56 -8.91
C ASP A 246 5.82 -0.13 -9.87
N ILE A 247 5.13 0.94 -9.55
CA ILE A 247 4.09 1.58 -10.36
C ILE A 247 4.24 3.10 -10.29
N ASP A 248 3.89 3.77 -11.38
CA ASP A 248 3.97 5.23 -11.50
C ASP A 248 3.15 5.75 -12.69
N ASP A 249 3.31 7.03 -13.03
CA ASP A 249 2.64 7.69 -14.15
C ASP A 249 2.98 7.09 -15.54
N THR A 250 4.00 6.24 -15.64
CA THR A 250 4.49 5.64 -16.91
C THR A 250 4.19 4.14 -17.02
N THR A 251 3.63 3.54 -15.97
CA THR A 251 3.33 2.10 -15.90
C THR A 251 1.84 1.86 -15.97
N SER A 252 1.40 0.94 -16.83
CA SER A 252 -0.01 0.56 -16.88
C SER A 252 -0.35 -0.47 -15.78
N PRO A 253 -1.61 -0.50 -15.32
CA PRO A 253 -2.06 -1.53 -14.38
C PRO A 253 -1.83 -2.96 -14.91
N LEU A 254 -1.90 -3.16 -16.23
CA LEU A 254 -1.73 -4.47 -16.86
C LEU A 254 -0.27 -4.91 -16.88
N GLU A 255 0.66 -3.97 -17.16
CA GLU A 255 2.11 -4.23 -17.05
C GLU A 255 2.52 -4.58 -15.63
N ALA A 256 1.90 -3.92 -14.65
CA ALA A 256 2.15 -4.10 -13.22
C ALA A 256 1.51 -5.37 -12.62
N GLY A 257 0.81 -6.18 -13.43
CA GLY A 257 0.12 -7.38 -12.93
C GLY A 257 -1.16 -7.07 -12.15
N LEU A 258 -1.67 -5.84 -12.21
CA LEU A 258 -2.88 -5.36 -11.53
C LEU A 258 -4.15 -5.53 -12.39
N GLY A 259 -4.13 -6.42 -13.37
CA GLY A 259 -5.29 -6.74 -14.21
C GLY A 259 -6.50 -7.26 -13.41
N TRP A 260 -6.27 -7.85 -12.24
CA TRP A 260 -7.33 -8.35 -11.35
C TRP A 260 -8.17 -7.21 -10.72
N VAL A 261 -7.66 -5.98 -10.64
CA VAL A 261 -8.38 -4.77 -10.21
C VAL A 261 -8.70 -3.83 -11.38
N THR A 262 -8.47 -4.24 -12.62
CA THR A 262 -8.81 -3.48 -13.82
C THR A 262 -10.02 -4.14 -14.49
N LYS A 263 -11.22 -3.59 -14.27
CA LYS A 263 -12.49 -4.24 -14.58
C LYS A 263 -13.08 -3.73 -15.90
N PHE A 264 -13.22 -4.63 -16.87
CA PHE A 264 -13.80 -4.36 -18.19
C PHE A 264 -15.25 -4.91 -18.31
N VAL A 265 -15.97 -4.91 -17.20
CA VAL A 265 -17.37 -5.38 -17.19
C VAL A 265 -18.32 -4.38 -17.86
N GLU A 266 -19.49 -4.84 -18.26
CA GLU A 266 -20.55 -4.00 -18.85
C GLU A 266 -20.98 -2.91 -17.86
N GLY A 267 -21.20 -1.69 -18.34
CA GLY A 267 -21.60 -0.54 -17.53
C GLY A 267 -20.48 0.10 -16.69
N LYS A 268 -19.27 -0.48 -16.70
CA LYS A 268 -18.10 0.09 -16.06
C LYS A 268 -17.29 0.90 -17.07
N ASP A 269 -17.33 2.21 -16.94
CA ASP A 269 -16.48 3.13 -17.70
C ASP A 269 -15.53 3.86 -16.75
N PHE A 270 -14.27 4.03 -17.17
CA PHE A 270 -13.23 4.67 -16.38
C PHE A 270 -12.14 5.25 -17.29
N ILE A 271 -11.35 6.16 -16.74
CA ILE A 271 -10.23 6.78 -17.44
C ILE A 271 -9.30 5.71 -18.02
N ASP A 272 -8.89 5.85 -19.30
CA ASP A 272 -8.05 4.90 -20.05
C ASP A 272 -8.67 3.52 -20.36
N ARG A 273 -9.97 3.32 -20.12
CA ARG A 273 -10.61 2.00 -20.32
C ARG A 273 -10.36 1.42 -21.71
N GLU A 274 -10.53 2.22 -22.77
CA GLU A 274 -10.34 1.75 -24.14
C GLU A 274 -8.88 1.38 -24.42
N PHE A 275 -7.95 2.25 -24.02
CA PHE A 275 -6.51 1.99 -24.14
C PHE A 275 -6.10 0.70 -23.40
N LEU A 276 -6.54 0.54 -22.16
CA LEU A 276 -6.22 -0.65 -21.37
C LEU A 276 -6.90 -1.92 -21.91
N ALA A 277 -8.11 -1.80 -22.47
CA ALA A 277 -8.79 -2.93 -23.13
C ALA A 277 -8.02 -3.38 -24.38
N GLN A 278 -7.54 -2.44 -25.19
CA GLN A 278 -6.69 -2.73 -26.33
C GLN A 278 -5.37 -3.39 -25.88
N GLN A 279 -4.68 -2.81 -24.90
CA GLN A 279 -3.44 -3.39 -24.35
C GLN A 279 -3.65 -4.82 -23.81
N LYS A 280 -4.82 -5.08 -23.19
CA LYS A 280 -5.17 -6.43 -22.76
C LYS A 280 -5.33 -7.42 -23.90
N ALA A 281 -5.92 -6.98 -25.01
CA ALA A 281 -6.13 -7.83 -26.18
C ALA A 281 -4.82 -8.12 -26.95
N GLU A 282 -3.95 -7.10 -27.05
CA GLU A 282 -2.66 -7.21 -27.79
C GLU A 282 -1.54 -7.82 -26.92
N GLY A 283 -1.67 -7.76 -25.59
CA GLY A 283 -0.63 -8.11 -24.64
C GLY A 283 0.31 -6.93 -24.33
N VAL A 284 0.95 -7.00 -23.17
CA VAL A 284 1.91 -5.99 -22.72
C VAL A 284 3.31 -6.27 -23.25
N GLN A 285 4.09 -5.21 -23.53
CA GLN A 285 5.46 -5.34 -24.03
C GLN A 285 6.47 -5.65 -22.91
N ARG A 286 6.17 -5.26 -21.69
CA ARG A 286 6.95 -5.53 -20.48
C ARG A 286 6.03 -5.95 -19.34
N LYS A 287 6.58 -6.64 -18.34
CA LYS A 287 5.80 -7.15 -17.21
C LYS A 287 6.57 -7.04 -15.92
N LEU A 288 5.88 -6.61 -14.87
CA LEU A 288 6.39 -6.70 -13.50
C LEU A 288 6.41 -8.16 -13.05
N VAL A 289 7.59 -8.63 -12.66
CA VAL A 289 7.80 -10.02 -12.22
C VAL A 289 8.48 -10.07 -10.86
N GLY A 290 8.27 -11.16 -10.13
CA GLY A 290 9.05 -11.50 -8.95
C GLY A 290 10.38 -12.14 -9.36
N LEU A 291 11.47 -11.77 -8.69
CA LEU A 291 12.80 -12.28 -8.91
C LEU A 291 13.39 -12.81 -7.60
N LYS A 292 13.93 -14.00 -7.64
CA LYS A 292 14.68 -14.60 -6.53
C LYS A 292 16.12 -14.86 -6.97
N MET A 293 17.07 -14.34 -6.23
CA MET A 293 18.48 -14.51 -6.55
C MET A 293 18.89 -15.99 -6.45
N ILE A 294 19.60 -16.46 -7.46
CA ILE A 294 20.31 -17.77 -7.46
C ILE A 294 21.72 -17.52 -6.93
N ASP A 295 22.42 -16.55 -7.50
CA ASP A 295 23.74 -16.15 -7.04
C ASP A 295 23.62 -15.24 -5.82
N ARG A 296 24.66 -15.23 -4.98
CA ARG A 296 24.71 -14.38 -3.78
C ARG A 296 24.77 -12.90 -4.17
N GLY A 297 23.71 -12.17 -3.88
CA GLY A 297 23.61 -10.73 -4.14
C GLY A 297 22.29 -10.17 -3.58
N ILE A 298 22.26 -8.86 -3.40
CA ILE A 298 21.05 -8.14 -2.96
C ILE A 298 20.65 -7.20 -4.09
N PRO A 299 19.54 -7.46 -4.77
CA PRO A 299 19.03 -6.56 -5.80
C PRO A 299 18.56 -5.25 -5.16
N ARG A 300 18.68 -4.14 -5.89
CA ARG A 300 18.26 -2.81 -5.45
C ARG A 300 17.55 -2.08 -6.58
N HIS A 301 16.69 -1.13 -6.21
CA HIS A 301 16.03 -0.24 -7.15
C HIS A 301 17.02 0.34 -8.16
N GLY A 302 16.64 0.33 -9.45
CA GLY A 302 17.44 0.86 -10.54
C GLY A 302 18.54 -0.09 -11.06
N TYR A 303 18.75 -1.26 -10.47
CA TYR A 303 19.69 -2.24 -11.03
C TYR A 303 19.12 -2.79 -12.34
N LYS A 304 19.97 -2.87 -13.37
CA LYS A 304 19.60 -3.42 -14.67
C LYS A 304 19.32 -4.92 -14.58
N LEU A 305 18.34 -5.35 -15.35
CA LEU A 305 18.08 -6.76 -15.64
C LEU A 305 18.60 -7.07 -17.03
N ALA A 306 19.31 -8.17 -17.16
CA ALA A 306 19.89 -8.62 -18.42
C ALA A 306 19.51 -10.09 -18.69
N ASN A 307 19.57 -10.49 -19.98
CA ASN A 307 19.63 -11.90 -20.31
C ASN A 307 21.01 -12.48 -19.96
N LEU A 308 21.22 -13.79 -20.16
CA LEU A 308 22.48 -14.44 -19.81
C LEU A 308 23.67 -14.06 -20.70
N ASP A 309 23.40 -13.42 -21.83
CA ASP A 309 24.39 -12.89 -22.78
C ASP A 309 24.79 -11.44 -22.44
N GLY A 310 24.13 -10.83 -21.43
CA GLY A 310 24.40 -9.47 -20.96
C GLY A 310 23.62 -8.36 -21.65
N GLU A 311 22.64 -8.69 -22.50
CA GLU A 311 21.75 -7.70 -23.12
C GLU A 311 20.72 -7.23 -22.11
N GLU A 312 20.49 -5.92 -22.03
CA GLU A 312 19.51 -5.32 -21.14
C GLU A 312 18.08 -5.70 -21.54
N ILE A 313 17.34 -6.26 -20.59
CA ILE A 313 15.95 -6.69 -20.77
C ILE A 313 14.97 -5.99 -19.84
N GLY A 314 15.47 -5.20 -18.88
CA GLY A 314 14.61 -4.52 -17.91
C GLY A 314 15.35 -3.91 -16.74
N VAL A 315 14.59 -3.64 -15.66
CA VAL A 315 15.07 -2.94 -14.48
C VAL A 315 14.42 -3.46 -13.20
N VAL A 316 15.19 -3.53 -12.12
CA VAL A 316 14.69 -3.79 -10.76
C VAL A 316 13.99 -2.54 -10.23
N THR A 317 12.76 -2.69 -9.77
CA THR A 317 11.97 -1.59 -9.19
C THR A 317 12.02 -1.58 -7.67
N SER A 318 12.01 -2.76 -7.04
CA SER A 318 12.18 -2.93 -5.60
C SER A 318 13.03 -4.16 -5.33
N GLY A 319 13.88 -4.11 -4.31
CA GLY A 319 14.73 -5.26 -4.01
C GLY A 319 15.33 -5.21 -2.61
N THR A 320 15.41 -6.37 -1.97
CA THR A 320 15.95 -6.53 -0.61
C THR A 320 16.54 -7.91 -0.38
N MET A 321 17.24 -8.06 0.75
CA MET A 321 17.46 -9.37 1.36
C MET A 321 16.21 -9.75 2.15
N SER A 322 15.51 -10.81 1.77
CA SER A 322 14.33 -11.27 2.52
C SER A 322 14.76 -11.74 3.92
N PRO A 323 14.19 -11.15 4.99
CA PRO A 323 14.45 -11.63 6.34
C PRO A 323 13.99 -13.07 6.59
N MET A 324 12.88 -13.49 5.94
CA MET A 324 12.36 -14.87 6.06
C MET A 324 13.17 -15.87 5.25
N LEU A 325 13.44 -15.57 3.97
CA LEU A 325 14.07 -16.51 3.04
C LEU A 325 15.62 -16.50 3.10
N LYS A 326 16.21 -15.45 3.67
CA LYS A 326 17.69 -15.24 3.72
C LYS A 326 18.33 -15.21 2.33
N VAL A 327 17.60 -14.77 1.32
CA VAL A 327 18.03 -14.64 -0.08
C VAL A 327 17.54 -13.30 -0.64
N GLY A 328 18.26 -12.76 -1.62
CA GLY A 328 17.84 -11.56 -2.35
C GLY A 328 16.55 -11.81 -3.13
N ILE A 329 15.57 -10.95 -2.96
CA ILE A 329 14.31 -10.93 -3.73
C ILE A 329 14.08 -9.55 -4.32
N ALA A 330 13.36 -9.49 -5.44
CA ALA A 330 13.02 -8.23 -6.09
C ALA A 330 11.70 -8.30 -6.85
N LEU A 331 11.12 -7.14 -7.09
CA LEU A 331 10.21 -6.88 -8.20
C LEU A 331 11.00 -6.14 -9.29
N GLY A 332 10.65 -6.38 -10.53
CA GLY A 332 11.27 -5.68 -11.66
C GLY A 332 10.49 -5.88 -12.95
N TYR A 333 10.60 -4.90 -13.84
CA TYR A 333 10.06 -5.03 -15.18
C TYR A 333 11.05 -5.75 -16.08
N VAL A 334 10.56 -6.73 -16.82
CA VAL A 334 11.29 -7.38 -17.91
C VAL A 334 10.46 -7.33 -19.19
N LYS A 335 11.11 -7.40 -20.36
CA LYS A 335 10.41 -7.63 -21.64
C LYS A 335 9.56 -8.89 -21.49
N SER A 336 8.35 -8.88 -22.08
CA SER A 336 7.35 -9.94 -21.87
C SER A 336 7.83 -11.34 -22.21
N GLU A 337 8.76 -11.47 -23.16
CA GLU A 337 9.38 -12.75 -23.55
C GLU A 337 10.21 -13.41 -22.42
N TYR A 338 10.69 -12.62 -21.44
CA TYR A 338 11.43 -13.11 -20.26
C TYR A 338 10.57 -13.26 -19.02
N ALA A 339 9.27 -12.97 -19.08
CA ALA A 339 8.40 -12.91 -17.89
C ALA A 339 7.87 -14.27 -17.41
N ALA A 340 8.15 -15.37 -18.12
CA ALA A 340 7.67 -16.69 -17.72
C ALA A 340 8.34 -17.16 -16.42
N VAL A 341 7.54 -17.69 -15.49
CA VAL A 341 8.04 -18.29 -14.23
C VAL A 341 9.03 -19.42 -14.55
N GLY A 342 10.17 -19.45 -13.87
CA GLY A 342 11.27 -20.38 -14.11
C GLY A 342 12.33 -19.85 -15.09
N THR A 343 12.08 -18.69 -15.72
CA THR A 343 13.10 -18.07 -16.60
C THR A 343 14.28 -17.60 -15.77
N THR A 344 15.50 -17.96 -16.17
CA THR A 344 16.73 -17.44 -15.57
C THR A 344 17.12 -16.15 -16.28
N VAL A 345 17.30 -15.09 -15.49
CA VAL A 345 17.79 -13.77 -15.92
C VAL A 345 18.99 -13.37 -15.07
N ALA A 346 19.62 -12.25 -15.37
CA ALA A 346 20.71 -11.71 -14.55
C ALA A 346 20.34 -10.35 -13.98
N VAL A 347 20.70 -10.12 -12.72
CA VAL A 347 20.72 -8.78 -12.10
C VAL A 347 22.15 -8.25 -12.21
N VAL A 348 22.31 -7.07 -12.78
CA VAL A 348 23.62 -6.44 -12.94
C VAL A 348 24.00 -5.72 -11.66
N ILE A 349 24.94 -6.29 -10.91
CA ILE A 349 25.43 -5.72 -9.65
C ILE A 349 26.95 -5.49 -9.77
N ARG A 350 27.38 -4.24 -9.72
CA ARG A 350 28.80 -3.84 -9.87
C ARG A 350 29.44 -4.49 -11.10
N ASP A 351 28.79 -4.34 -12.24
CA ASP A 351 29.22 -4.86 -13.56
C ASP A 351 29.32 -6.41 -13.65
N ARG A 352 28.70 -7.11 -12.71
CA ARG A 352 28.63 -8.59 -12.71
C ARG A 352 27.20 -9.03 -13.00
N LEU A 353 27.05 -10.01 -13.86
CA LEU A 353 25.80 -10.70 -14.14
C LEU A 353 25.54 -11.75 -13.03
N LEU A 354 24.69 -11.44 -12.07
CA LEU A 354 24.30 -12.37 -11.02
C LEU A 354 22.94 -13.00 -11.35
N LYS A 355 22.91 -14.31 -11.43
CA LYS A 355 21.72 -15.05 -11.82
C LYS A 355 20.58 -14.90 -10.83
N ALA A 356 19.39 -14.72 -11.35
CA ALA A 356 18.12 -14.74 -10.64
C ALA A 356 17.10 -15.52 -11.45
N GLU A 357 16.09 -16.04 -10.78
CA GLU A 357 14.98 -16.75 -11.38
C GLU A 357 13.71 -15.91 -11.29
N VAL A 358 12.94 -15.86 -12.36
CA VAL A 358 11.58 -15.30 -12.35
C VAL A 358 10.67 -16.26 -11.58
N VAL A 359 10.06 -15.77 -10.50
CA VAL A 359 9.23 -16.56 -9.60
C VAL A 359 7.83 -15.96 -9.44
N LYS A 360 6.90 -16.76 -9.00
CA LYS A 360 5.61 -16.25 -8.51
C LYS A 360 5.80 -15.54 -7.18
N TYR A 361 4.99 -14.53 -6.93
CA TYR A 361 4.85 -13.93 -5.60
C TYR A 361 3.39 -14.07 -5.14
N PRO A 362 3.09 -14.06 -3.81
CA PRO A 362 4.03 -13.73 -2.71
C PRO A 362 5.24 -14.67 -2.64
N PHE A 363 6.39 -14.13 -2.18
CA PHE A 363 7.63 -14.91 -2.03
C PHE A 363 7.59 -15.81 -0.79
N VAL A 364 6.79 -15.43 0.22
CA VAL A 364 6.55 -16.15 1.48
C VAL A 364 5.06 -16.19 1.80
#